data_c1600185af1e82771f02793c1f09688d
#
_entry.id   c1600185af1e82771f02793c1f09688d
#
_cell.length_a   1.000
_cell.length_b   1.000
_cell.length_c   1.000
_cell.angle_alpha   90.00
_cell.angle_beta   90.00
_cell.angle_gamma   90.00
#
_symmetry.space_group_name_H-M   'P 1'
#
loop_
_entity.id
_entity.type
_entity.pdbx_description
1 polymer ?
#
loop_
_entity_poly.entity_id
_entity_poly.type
_entity_poly.pdbx_seq_one_letter_code
_entity_poly.pdbx_strand_id
1 'polypeptide(L)'
;MKANDKQIDTLVEDIYSLLDNGTKNPDRGSLYGMAAAMMEAVRRQLWSPTSERKPTLRMSNIGKPCTRSLWYDMNGDEQAENFSPQTRLKFLMGDLVEALILFLAKEAGHEVTDQQKEVQIDGIKGHLDAVIDGQLVDVKSTSSYGMRKFKDGTLPSDDPFGYIDQMSGYGNALGKDSGTFLAFDKSSGELTTYTQTELSDTSQRIGLVKQAMERVDPPDRPFEPVLDKSARRKKLGVNCSYCSHKTTCWADVGLDLKFRSGRPVFFLAKSKSESQNNAETF
;
A
#
# COMPACT_ATOMS: atom_id res chain seq x y z
N MET A 1 -11.24 -37.06 10.06
CA MET A 1 -10.83 -35.70 10.49
C MET A 1 -12.04 -34.82 10.21
N LYS A 2 -12.55 -34.12 11.22
CA LYS A 2 -13.64 -33.15 11.02
C LYS A 2 -13.09 -32.02 10.14
N ALA A 3 -13.83 -31.62 9.12
CA ALA A 3 -13.52 -30.40 8.37
C ALA A 3 -13.35 -29.26 9.38
N ASN A 4 -12.32 -28.50 9.22
CA ASN A 4 -12.01 -27.37 10.09
C ASN A 4 -13.09 -26.31 9.85
N ASP A 5 -14.00 -26.10 10.81
CA ASP A 5 -15.05 -25.07 10.73
C ASP A 5 -14.49 -23.65 10.97
N LYS A 6 -13.17 -23.45 10.74
CA LYS A 6 -12.54 -22.13 10.83
C LYS A 6 -13.05 -21.22 9.71
N GLN A 7 -13.31 -19.99 10.06
CA GLN A 7 -13.79 -18.94 9.15
C GLN A 7 -12.98 -17.67 9.35
N ILE A 8 -12.89 -16.87 8.32
CA ILE A 8 -12.17 -15.60 8.34
C ILE A 8 -12.59 -14.68 9.51
N ASP A 9 -13.84 -14.77 9.95
CA ASP A 9 -14.39 -13.96 11.04
C ASP A 9 -13.81 -14.32 12.41
N THR A 10 -13.27 -15.52 12.61
CA THR A 10 -12.63 -15.94 13.87
C THR A 10 -11.11 -15.78 13.83
N LEU A 11 -10.53 -15.42 12.69
CA LEU A 11 -9.09 -15.41 12.45
C LEU A 11 -8.29 -14.62 13.50
N VAL A 12 -8.73 -13.42 13.85
CA VAL A 12 -8.02 -12.55 14.81
C VAL A 12 -8.05 -13.17 16.21
N GLU A 13 -9.21 -13.65 16.65
CA GLU A 13 -9.39 -14.27 17.96
C GLU A 13 -8.61 -15.58 18.08
N ASP A 14 -8.56 -16.35 17.01
CA ASP A 14 -7.81 -17.61 16.95
C ASP A 14 -6.30 -17.37 16.99
N ILE A 15 -5.79 -16.32 16.31
CA ILE A 15 -4.39 -15.93 16.42
C ILE A 15 -4.07 -15.47 17.84
N TYR A 16 -4.92 -14.66 18.47
CA TYR A 16 -4.68 -14.23 19.86
C TYR A 16 -4.74 -15.40 20.83
N SER A 17 -5.69 -16.32 20.66
CA SER A 17 -5.76 -17.54 21.46
C SER A 17 -4.51 -18.43 21.30
N LEU A 18 -3.95 -18.51 20.08
CA LEU A 18 -2.68 -19.20 19.85
C LEU A 18 -1.52 -18.52 20.61
N LEU A 19 -1.46 -17.19 20.59
CA LEU A 19 -0.40 -16.44 21.27
C LEU A 19 -0.49 -16.55 22.81
N ASP A 20 -1.69 -16.58 23.36
CA ASP A 20 -1.94 -16.75 24.81
C ASP A 20 -1.61 -18.17 25.30
N ASN A 21 -1.97 -19.18 24.53
CA ASN A 21 -1.88 -20.57 24.95
C ASN A 21 -0.64 -21.32 24.40
N GLY A 22 -0.02 -20.77 23.36
CA GLY A 22 1.06 -21.40 22.62
C GLY A 22 0.59 -22.63 21.82
N THR A 23 1.53 -23.27 21.13
CA THR A 23 1.30 -24.56 20.46
C THR A 23 2.31 -25.60 20.95
N LYS A 24 1.83 -26.85 21.16
CA LYS A 24 2.71 -27.96 21.60
C LYS A 24 3.54 -28.53 20.45
N ASN A 25 3.03 -28.44 19.23
CA ASN A 25 3.64 -29.04 18.05
C ASN A 25 3.54 -28.04 16.88
N PRO A 26 4.43 -27.02 16.83
CA PRO A 26 4.44 -26.10 15.70
C PRO A 26 4.77 -26.86 14.41
N ASP A 27 4.08 -26.52 13.33
CA ASP A 27 4.39 -27.07 12.01
C ASP A 27 5.73 -26.53 11.52
N ARG A 28 6.74 -27.41 11.50
CA ARG A 28 8.10 -27.06 11.06
C ARG A 28 8.13 -26.60 9.61
N GLY A 29 7.29 -27.17 8.74
CA GLY A 29 7.20 -26.78 7.34
C GLY A 29 6.72 -25.32 7.20
N SER A 30 5.66 -24.95 7.92
CA SER A 30 5.16 -23.58 7.99
C SER A 30 6.21 -22.61 8.56
N LEU A 31 6.91 -23.02 9.62
CA LEU A 31 7.97 -22.21 10.23
C LEU A 31 9.13 -21.94 9.25
N TYR A 32 9.61 -22.97 8.55
CA TYR A 32 10.64 -22.79 7.53
C TYR A 32 10.15 -21.96 6.34
N GLY A 33 8.90 -22.12 5.93
CA GLY A 33 8.26 -21.30 4.88
C GLY A 33 8.24 -19.82 5.26
N MET A 34 7.85 -19.49 6.49
CA MET A 34 7.89 -18.13 7.01
C MET A 34 9.33 -17.58 7.02
N ALA A 35 10.28 -18.34 7.53
CA ALA A 35 11.68 -17.91 7.58
C ALA A 35 12.22 -17.64 6.16
N ALA A 36 11.93 -18.51 5.20
CA ALA A 36 12.33 -18.33 3.81
C ALA A 36 11.70 -17.06 3.18
N ALA A 37 10.42 -16.79 3.45
CA ALA A 37 9.73 -15.58 2.98
C ALA A 37 10.38 -14.31 3.56
N MET A 38 10.70 -14.31 4.87
CA MET A 38 11.39 -13.20 5.53
C MET A 38 12.80 -12.98 4.96
N MET A 39 13.56 -14.04 4.72
CA MET A 39 14.88 -13.96 4.09
C MET A 39 14.79 -13.37 2.69
N GLU A 40 13.82 -13.80 1.90
CA GLU A 40 13.60 -13.27 0.55
C GLU A 40 13.20 -11.79 0.55
N ALA A 41 12.37 -11.36 1.52
CA ALA A 41 12.04 -9.96 1.73
C ALA A 41 13.28 -9.11 1.98
N VAL A 42 14.17 -9.57 2.88
CA VAL A 42 15.45 -8.90 3.16
C VAL A 42 16.33 -8.87 1.91
N ARG A 43 16.44 -10.01 1.21
CA ARG A 43 17.22 -10.12 -0.03
C ARG A 43 16.75 -9.11 -1.09
N ARG A 44 15.43 -9.01 -1.33
CA ARG A 44 14.85 -8.06 -2.28
C ARG A 44 15.19 -6.61 -1.96
N GLN A 45 15.21 -6.24 -0.68
CA GLN A 45 15.50 -4.86 -0.26
C GLN A 45 17.00 -4.50 -0.32
N LEU A 46 17.88 -5.46 -0.07
CA LEU A 46 19.32 -5.19 0.03
C LEU A 46 20.08 -5.47 -1.29
N TRP A 47 19.69 -6.49 -2.04
CA TRP A 47 20.45 -6.94 -3.21
C TRP A 47 19.76 -6.78 -4.56
N SER A 48 18.50 -6.29 -4.59
CA SER A 48 17.87 -6.02 -5.88
C SER A 48 18.41 -4.72 -6.47
N PRO A 49 19.03 -4.74 -7.66
CA PRO A 49 19.47 -3.52 -8.32
C PRO A 49 18.25 -2.64 -8.61
N THR A 50 18.30 -1.40 -8.14
CA THR A 50 17.22 -0.41 -8.34
C THR A 50 17.19 0.15 -9.76
N SER A 51 18.28 -0.03 -10.53
CA SER A 51 18.51 0.63 -11.82
C SER A 51 17.94 -0.09 -13.05
N GLU A 52 17.49 -1.34 -12.94
CA GLU A 52 17.10 -2.14 -14.11
C GLU A 52 15.61 -2.52 -14.18
N ARG A 53 14.80 -2.03 -13.26
CA ARG A 53 13.36 -2.35 -13.30
C ARG A 53 12.69 -1.57 -14.43
N LYS A 54 12.33 -2.28 -15.50
CA LYS A 54 11.46 -1.69 -16.53
C LYS A 54 10.16 -1.22 -15.88
N PRO A 55 9.72 -0.01 -16.19
CA PRO A 55 8.43 0.48 -15.75
C PRO A 55 7.33 -0.52 -16.14
N THR A 56 6.48 -0.88 -15.21
CA THR A 56 5.43 -1.88 -15.46
C THR A 56 4.19 -1.55 -14.64
N LEU A 57 3.04 -1.55 -15.30
CA LEU A 57 1.77 -1.53 -14.59
C LEU A 57 1.56 -2.86 -13.87
N ARG A 58 1.20 -2.79 -12.59
CA ARG A 58 0.96 -3.94 -11.73
C ARG A 58 -0.34 -3.76 -10.96
N MET A 59 -0.91 -4.84 -10.50
CA MET A 59 -2.12 -4.80 -9.68
C MET A 59 -1.95 -3.90 -8.44
N SER A 60 -0.79 -3.94 -7.81
CA SER A 60 -0.47 -3.13 -6.63
C SER A 60 -0.34 -1.62 -6.90
N ASN A 61 -0.23 -1.17 -8.16
CA ASN A 61 -0.16 0.25 -8.49
C ASN A 61 -1.33 0.75 -9.33
N ILE A 62 -2.13 -0.15 -9.93
CA ILE A 62 -3.28 0.22 -10.78
C ILE A 62 -4.32 1.02 -10.00
N GLY A 63 -4.47 0.73 -8.70
CA GLY A 63 -5.39 1.42 -7.81
C GLY A 63 -4.94 2.80 -7.35
N LYS A 64 -3.69 3.23 -7.66
CA LYS A 64 -3.25 4.58 -7.29
C LYS A 64 -4.21 5.63 -7.83
N PRO A 65 -4.78 6.52 -6.99
CA PRO A 65 -5.74 7.52 -7.44
C PRO A 65 -5.15 8.55 -8.42
N CYS A 66 -3.82 8.68 -8.47
CA CYS A 66 -3.11 9.62 -9.33
C CYS A 66 -2.60 8.94 -10.62
N THR A 67 -3.37 9.02 -11.69
CA THR A 67 -2.98 8.52 -13.02
C THR A 67 -1.74 9.24 -13.56
N ARG A 68 -1.55 10.54 -13.22
CA ARG A 68 -0.34 11.31 -13.58
C ARG A 68 0.93 10.69 -12.98
N SER A 69 0.89 10.15 -11.75
CA SER A 69 2.05 9.49 -11.17
C SER A 69 2.38 8.17 -11.88
N LEU A 70 1.35 7.43 -12.32
CA LEU A 70 1.54 6.21 -13.12
C LEU A 70 2.11 6.55 -14.50
N TRP A 71 1.68 7.66 -15.10
CA TRP A 71 2.23 8.13 -16.36
C TRP A 71 3.73 8.43 -16.24
N TYR A 72 4.17 9.12 -15.19
CA TYR A 72 5.59 9.33 -14.94
C TYR A 72 6.36 8.03 -14.68
N ASP A 73 5.75 7.08 -13.96
CA ASP A 73 6.33 5.75 -13.75
C ASP A 73 6.60 5.02 -15.09
N MET A 74 5.76 5.25 -16.12
CA MET A 74 5.80 4.52 -17.40
C MET A 74 6.51 5.26 -18.53
N ASN A 75 6.38 6.57 -18.60
CA ASN A 75 6.80 7.40 -19.75
C ASN A 75 7.82 8.47 -19.37
N GLY A 76 8.08 8.68 -18.07
CA GLY A 76 9.03 9.71 -17.63
C GLY A 76 10.47 9.32 -17.92
N ASP A 77 11.21 10.22 -18.58
CA ASP A 77 12.68 10.08 -18.78
C ASP A 77 13.44 10.33 -17.48
N GLU A 78 12.84 11.01 -16.53
CA GLU A 78 13.44 11.33 -15.24
C GLU A 78 13.22 10.16 -14.27
N GLN A 79 14.29 9.77 -13.60
CA GLN A 79 14.23 8.74 -12.57
C GLN A 79 13.32 9.19 -11.42
N ALA A 80 12.40 8.30 -11.02
CA ALA A 80 11.63 8.50 -9.81
C ALA A 80 12.58 8.77 -8.62
N GLU A 81 12.18 9.68 -7.73
CA GLU A 81 12.94 9.93 -6.51
C GLU A 81 13.17 8.61 -5.75
N ASN A 82 14.39 8.34 -5.37
CA ASN A 82 14.69 7.16 -4.57
C ASN A 82 13.95 7.25 -3.23
N PHE A 83 13.34 6.15 -2.85
CA PHE A 83 12.76 6.06 -1.51
C PHE A 83 13.83 6.27 -0.44
N SER A 84 13.51 7.08 0.56
CA SER A 84 14.40 7.25 1.70
C SER A 84 14.67 5.90 2.38
N PRO A 85 15.82 5.74 3.07
CA PRO A 85 16.11 4.52 3.83
C PRO A 85 14.99 4.16 4.80
N GLN A 86 14.35 5.16 5.42
CA GLN A 86 13.21 4.95 6.33
C GLN A 86 11.98 4.39 5.59
N THR A 87 11.73 4.84 4.37
CA THR A 87 10.62 4.31 3.55
C THR A 87 10.88 2.89 3.12
N ARG A 88 12.12 2.57 2.72
CA ARG A 88 12.53 1.20 2.37
C ARG A 88 12.41 0.26 3.57
N LEU A 89 12.78 0.72 4.77
CA LEU A 89 12.60 -0.06 6.00
C LEU A 89 11.12 -0.32 6.31
N LYS A 90 10.23 0.66 6.03
CA LYS A 90 8.78 0.43 6.19
C LYS A 90 8.24 -0.63 5.23
N PHE A 91 8.73 -0.68 4.00
CA PHE A 91 8.36 -1.73 3.05
C PHE A 91 8.84 -3.10 3.52
N LEU A 92 10.11 -3.20 3.92
CA LEU A 92 10.65 -4.43 4.50
C LEU A 92 9.83 -4.91 5.71
N MET A 93 9.49 -3.99 6.64
CA MET A 93 8.63 -4.34 7.78
C MET A 93 7.24 -4.80 7.36
N GLY A 94 6.69 -4.28 6.26
CA GLY A 94 5.44 -4.77 5.68
C GLY A 94 5.55 -6.23 5.25
N ASP A 95 6.57 -6.55 4.46
CA ASP A 95 6.82 -7.91 3.97
C ASP A 95 7.07 -8.91 5.12
N LEU A 96 7.80 -8.49 6.18
CA LEU A 96 8.05 -9.33 7.35
C LEU A 96 6.79 -9.59 8.18
N VAL A 97 5.95 -8.56 8.34
CA VAL A 97 4.65 -8.67 9.03
C VAL A 97 3.73 -9.62 8.27
N GLU A 98 3.63 -9.50 6.95
CA GLU A 98 2.83 -10.40 6.11
C GLU A 98 3.25 -11.87 6.34
N ALA A 99 4.54 -12.19 6.21
CA ALA A 99 5.05 -13.54 6.41
C ALA A 99 4.74 -14.08 7.82
N LEU A 100 4.86 -13.24 8.85
CA LEU A 100 4.55 -13.61 10.23
C LEU A 100 3.06 -13.88 10.43
N ILE A 101 2.20 -12.97 9.96
CA ILE A 101 0.75 -13.08 10.17
C ILE A 101 0.18 -14.29 9.43
N LEU A 102 0.61 -14.55 8.19
CA LEU A 102 0.19 -15.74 7.44
C LEU A 102 0.67 -17.06 8.11
N PHE A 103 1.85 -17.05 8.73
CA PHE A 103 2.30 -18.16 9.56
C PHE A 103 1.41 -18.36 10.79
N LEU A 104 1.11 -17.29 11.53
CA LEU A 104 0.24 -17.36 12.71
C LEU A 104 -1.18 -17.84 12.36
N ALA A 105 -1.72 -17.42 11.22
CA ALA A 105 -3.01 -17.91 10.71
C ALA A 105 -2.99 -19.44 10.52
N LYS A 106 -1.92 -19.98 9.90
CA LYS A 106 -1.76 -21.45 9.74
C LYS A 106 -1.67 -22.17 11.06
N GLU A 107 -0.82 -21.66 11.97
CA GLU A 107 -0.64 -22.27 13.30
C GLU A 107 -1.92 -22.21 14.17
N ALA A 108 -2.75 -21.17 13.96
CA ALA A 108 -4.08 -21.04 14.56
C ALA A 108 -5.12 -22.01 13.96
N GLY A 109 -4.74 -22.75 12.91
CA GLY A 109 -5.54 -23.80 12.30
C GLY A 109 -6.38 -23.36 11.11
N HIS A 110 -6.16 -22.17 10.57
CA HIS A 110 -6.79 -21.69 9.33
C HIS A 110 -6.15 -22.31 8.09
N GLU A 111 -6.94 -22.54 7.06
CA GLU A 111 -6.43 -22.98 5.75
C GLU A 111 -5.88 -21.77 4.99
N VAL A 112 -4.56 -21.71 4.80
CA VAL A 112 -3.88 -20.64 4.07
C VAL A 112 -3.30 -21.19 2.77
N THR A 113 -3.88 -20.79 1.65
CA THR A 113 -3.52 -21.24 0.30
C THR A 113 -3.12 -20.07 -0.59
N ASP A 114 -2.65 -20.37 -1.79
CA ASP A 114 -2.35 -19.39 -2.85
C ASP A 114 -1.40 -18.25 -2.42
N GLN A 115 -0.50 -18.48 -1.43
CA GLN A 115 0.43 -17.46 -0.96
C GLN A 115 1.32 -16.97 -2.10
N GLN A 116 1.39 -15.64 -2.29
CA GLN A 116 2.17 -14.97 -3.34
C GLN A 116 1.88 -15.50 -4.75
N LYS A 117 0.68 -16.00 -5.00
CA LYS A 117 0.26 -16.49 -6.32
C LYS A 117 0.17 -15.34 -7.30
N GLU A 118 0.84 -15.49 -8.45
CA GLU A 118 0.69 -14.57 -9.56
C GLU A 118 -0.71 -14.71 -10.16
N VAL A 119 -1.39 -13.58 -10.30
CA VAL A 119 -2.67 -13.46 -11.02
C VAL A 119 -2.57 -12.37 -12.07
N GLN A 120 -3.45 -12.41 -13.07
CA GLN A 120 -3.45 -11.46 -14.18
C GLN A 120 -4.86 -11.14 -14.62
N ILE A 121 -5.12 -9.87 -14.92
CA ILE A 121 -6.34 -9.39 -15.59
C ILE A 121 -5.94 -8.32 -16.62
N ASP A 122 -6.45 -8.42 -17.84
CA ASP A 122 -6.17 -7.48 -18.95
C ASP A 122 -4.66 -7.19 -19.17
N GLY A 123 -3.81 -8.18 -18.96
CA GLY A 123 -2.36 -8.03 -19.09
C GLY A 123 -1.67 -7.39 -17.88
N ILE A 124 -2.41 -6.98 -16.86
CA ILE A 124 -1.86 -6.45 -15.60
C ILE A 124 -1.65 -7.61 -14.62
N LYS A 125 -0.40 -7.79 -14.21
CA LYS A 125 0.00 -8.83 -13.27
C LYS A 125 0.05 -8.32 -11.83
N GLY A 126 -0.17 -9.23 -10.88
CA GLY A 126 0.03 -8.99 -9.46
C GLY A 126 0.24 -10.28 -8.71
N HIS A 127 0.70 -10.18 -7.48
CA HIS A 127 0.80 -11.31 -6.55
C HIS A 127 -0.13 -10.99 -5.38
N LEU A 128 -1.08 -11.87 -5.14
CA LEU A 128 -1.95 -11.76 -3.96
C LEU A 128 -1.22 -12.29 -2.72
N ASP A 129 -1.57 -11.80 -1.55
CA ASP A 129 -0.90 -12.24 -0.34
C ASP A 129 -1.29 -13.67 0.01
N ALA A 130 -2.59 -13.98 0.10
CA ALA A 130 -3.10 -15.32 0.35
C ALA A 130 -4.60 -15.46 0.08
N VAL A 131 -5.08 -16.71 0.08
CA VAL A 131 -6.48 -17.09 0.32
C VAL A 131 -6.53 -17.79 1.68
N ILE A 132 -7.35 -17.30 2.62
CA ILE A 132 -7.54 -17.87 3.96
C ILE A 132 -8.99 -18.34 4.09
N ASP A 133 -9.20 -19.61 4.40
CA ASP A 133 -10.52 -20.25 4.50
C ASP A 133 -11.40 -19.97 3.28
N GLY A 134 -10.81 -19.99 2.10
CA GLY A 134 -11.48 -19.70 0.85
C GLY A 134 -11.70 -18.21 0.55
N GLN A 135 -11.40 -17.29 1.48
CA GLN A 135 -11.55 -15.84 1.31
C GLN A 135 -10.23 -15.22 0.79
N LEU A 136 -10.31 -14.35 -0.22
CA LEU A 136 -9.17 -13.52 -0.65
C LEU A 136 -8.75 -12.60 0.50
N VAL A 137 -7.47 -12.64 0.88
CA VAL A 137 -6.93 -11.83 1.98
C VAL A 137 -5.73 -11.05 1.52
N ASP A 138 -5.69 -9.77 1.90
CA ASP A 138 -4.57 -8.85 1.71
C ASP A 138 -4.12 -8.33 3.08
N VAL A 139 -2.85 -8.56 3.44
CA VAL A 139 -2.28 -8.20 4.75
C VAL A 139 -1.74 -6.78 4.71
N LYS A 140 -2.20 -5.93 5.60
CA LYS A 140 -1.77 -4.52 5.67
C LYS A 140 -1.10 -4.19 7.00
N SER A 141 0.21 -3.88 6.93
CA SER A 141 0.96 -3.30 8.05
C SER A 141 0.72 -1.79 8.12
N THR A 142 0.03 -1.31 9.13
CA THR A 142 -0.47 0.07 9.20
C THR A 142 0.00 0.82 10.45
N SER A 143 -0.34 2.09 10.55
CA SER A 143 -0.25 2.91 11.76
C SER A 143 -1.59 2.92 12.48
N SER A 144 -1.63 3.34 13.74
CA SER A 144 -2.89 3.46 14.49
C SER A 144 -3.92 4.38 13.81
N TYR A 145 -3.48 5.38 13.03
CA TYR A 145 -4.40 6.18 12.20
C TYR A 145 -4.98 5.36 11.04
N GLY A 146 -4.16 4.58 10.34
CA GLY A 146 -4.63 3.70 9.28
C GLY A 146 -5.51 2.58 9.81
N MET A 147 -5.16 2.01 10.98
CA MET A 147 -5.92 0.96 11.66
C MET A 147 -7.39 1.35 11.87
N ARG A 148 -7.64 2.60 12.28
CA ARG A 148 -9.01 3.09 12.47
C ARG A 148 -9.86 3.00 11.22
N LYS A 149 -9.28 3.21 10.02
CA LYS A 149 -10.03 3.13 8.76
C LYS A 149 -10.60 1.72 8.50
N PHE A 150 -9.84 0.69 8.87
CA PHE A 150 -10.30 -0.69 8.78
C PHE A 150 -11.36 -1.00 9.85
N LYS A 151 -11.13 -0.58 11.10
CA LYS A 151 -12.06 -0.82 12.21
C LYS A 151 -13.39 -0.08 12.05
N ASP A 152 -13.34 1.16 11.59
CA ASP A 152 -14.52 2.03 11.45
C ASP A 152 -15.20 1.87 10.07
N GLY A 153 -14.66 1.00 9.19
CA GLY A 153 -15.20 0.77 7.85
C GLY A 153 -15.12 1.99 6.92
N THR A 154 -14.23 2.95 7.24
CA THR A 154 -14.12 4.21 6.45
C THR A 154 -13.11 4.14 5.32
N LEU A 155 -12.46 2.97 5.12
CA LEU A 155 -11.47 2.77 4.07
C LEU A 155 -11.99 3.16 2.67
N PRO A 156 -13.21 2.79 2.23
CA PRO A 156 -13.69 3.12 0.90
C PRO A 156 -13.80 4.63 0.64
N SER A 157 -14.03 5.43 1.69
CA SER A 157 -14.15 6.89 1.57
C SER A 157 -12.81 7.63 1.78
N ASP A 158 -11.79 6.96 2.30
CA ASP A 158 -10.46 7.54 2.56
C ASP A 158 -9.34 6.53 2.25
N ASP A 159 -9.21 6.19 0.96
CA ASP A 159 -8.20 5.27 0.43
C ASP A 159 -7.18 6.00 -0.47
N PRO A 160 -6.22 6.72 0.12
CA PRO A 160 -5.21 7.44 -0.66
C PRO A 160 -4.21 6.53 -1.38
N PHE A 161 -4.19 5.23 -1.07
CA PHE A 161 -3.24 4.27 -1.62
C PHE A 161 -3.84 3.34 -2.69
N GLY A 162 -5.18 3.33 -2.84
CA GLY A 162 -5.88 2.50 -3.82
C GLY A 162 -5.97 1.03 -3.41
N TYR A 163 -6.11 0.76 -2.13
CA TYR A 163 -6.25 -0.61 -1.59
C TYR A 163 -7.52 -1.29 -2.09
N ILE A 164 -8.63 -0.55 -2.17
CA ILE A 164 -9.91 -1.09 -2.66
C ILE A 164 -9.80 -1.51 -4.13
N ASP A 165 -9.20 -0.67 -4.98
CA ASP A 165 -9.00 -1.02 -6.40
C ASP A 165 -8.01 -2.18 -6.56
N GLN A 166 -6.96 -2.24 -5.72
CA GLN A 166 -6.02 -3.38 -5.69
C GLN A 166 -6.75 -4.68 -5.34
N MET A 167 -7.57 -4.66 -4.28
CA MET A 167 -8.38 -5.80 -3.86
C MET A 167 -9.36 -6.23 -4.95
N SER A 168 -10.02 -5.25 -5.61
CA SER A 168 -10.90 -5.51 -6.74
C SER A 168 -10.16 -6.19 -7.90
N GLY A 169 -8.93 -5.75 -8.20
CA GLY A 169 -8.11 -6.37 -9.21
C GLY A 169 -7.80 -7.84 -8.91
N TYR A 170 -7.43 -8.16 -7.69
CA TYR A 170 -7.19 -9.55 -7.28
C TYR A 170 -8.47 -10.37 -7.26
N GLY A 171 -9.56 -9.83 -6.75
CA GLY A 171 -10.85 -10.50 -6.71
C GLY A 171 -11.37 -10.82 -8.12
N ASN A 172 -11.37 -9.84 -9.02
CA ASN A 172 -11.80 -10.05 -10.42
C ASN A 172 -10.93 -11.11 -11.11
N ALA A 173 -9.60 -11.12 -10.88
CA ALA A 173 -8.70 -12.13 -11.43
C ALA A 173 -8.96 -13.55 -10.90
N LEU A 174 -9.55 -13.69 -9.72
CA LEU A 174 -9.93 -14.95 -9.08
C LEU A 174 -11.41 -15.32 -9.24
N GLY A 175 -12.24 -14.46 -9.85
CA GLY A 175 -13.69 -14.62 -9.92
C GLY A 175 -14.35 -14.55 -8.55
N LYS A 176 -13.88 -13.68 -7.66
CA LYS A 176 -14.43 -13.43 -6.32
C LYS A 176 -15.09 -12.06 -6.25
N ASP A 177 -16.21 -11.98 -5.55
CA ASP A 177 -17.00 -10.75 -5.39
C ASP A 177 -16.62 -9.95 -4.13
N SER A 178 -15.82 -10.54 -3.25
CA SER A 178 -15.40 -9.93 -1.98
C SER A 178 -13.94 -10.24 -1.66
N GLY A 179 -13.35 -9.43 -0.78
CA GLY A 179 -12.01 -9.64 -0.26
C GLY A 179 -11.83 -9.01 1.11
N THR A 180 -10.96 -9.56 1.93
CA THR A 180 -10.72 -9.14 3.30
C THR A 180 -9.33 -8.56 3.47
N PHE A 181 -9.23 -7.38 4.06
CA PHE A 181 -7.99 -6.84 4.58
C PHE A 181 -7.76 -7.36 5.99
N LEU A 182 -6.57 -7.90 6.23
CA LEU A 182 -6.09 -8.26 7.56
C LEU A 182 -5.05 -7.21 7.98
N ALA A 183 -5.49 -6.25 8.79
CA ALA A 183 -4.67 -5.12 9.18
C ALA A 183 -3.96 -5.36 10.51
N PHE A 184 -2.66 -5.02 10.55
CA PHE A 184 -1.81 -5.07 11.72
C PHE A 184 -1.31 -3.67 12.09
N ASP A 185 -1.61 -3.19 13.30
CA ASP A 185 -1.07 -1.94 13.82
C ASP A 185 0.34 -2.15 14.38
N LYS A 186 1.33 -1.57 13.71
CA LYS A 186 2.76 -1.64 14.10
C LYS A 186 3.06 -1.07 15.49
N SER A 187 2.19 -0.22 16.03
CA SER A 187 2.42 0.49 17.28
C SER A 187 1.87 -0.27 18.49
N SER A 188 0.73 -0.93 18.33
CA SER A 188 0.03 -1.66 19.41
C SER A 188 0.14 -3.17 19.31
N GLY A 189 0.44 -3.73 18.11
CA GLY A 189 0.33 -5.16 17.84
C GLY A 189 -1.10 -5.61 17.57
N GLU A 190 -2.06 -4.69 17.49
CA GLU A 190 -3.49 -5.01 17.26
C GLU A 190 -3.72 -5.53 15.84
N LEU A 191 -4.56 -6.57 15.73
CA LEU A 191 -5.08 -7.10 14.48
C LEU A 191 -6.56 -6.75 14.32
N THR A 192 -6.99 -6.52 13.08
CA THR A 192 -8.40 -6.42 12.72
C THR A 192 -8.61 -6.90 11.29
N THR A 193 -9.82 -7.39 11.00
CA THR A 193 -10.27 -7.68 9.65
C THR A 193 -11.24 -6.60 9.17
N TYR A 194 -11.19 -6.31 7.86
CA TYR A 194 -12.19 -5.51 7.17
C TYR A 194 -12.52 -6.18 5.84
N THR A 195 -13.77 -6.59 5.64
CA THR A 195 -14.21 -7.22 4.41
C THR A 195 -14.89 -6.21 3.50
N GLN A 196 -14.33 -6.05 2.30
CA GLN A 196 -14.96 -5.35 1.19
C GLN A 196 -15.90 -6.34 0.50
N THR A 197 -17.20 -6.15 0.65
CA THR A 197 -18.24 -7.09 0.19
C THR A 197 -18.60 -6.94 -1.29
N GLU A 198 -18.27 -5.80 -1.90
CA GLU A 198 -18.51 -5.52 -3.30
C GLU A 198 -17.23 -5.02 -3.95
N LEU A 199 -16.71 -5.79 -4.89
CA LEU A 199 -15.51 -5.42 -5.65
C LEU A 199 -15.92 -4.76 -6.97
N SER A 200 -15.25 -3.66 -7.30
CA SER A 200 -15.49 -2.93 -8.55
C SER A 200 -14.97 -3.72 -9.77
N ASP A 201 -15.55 -3.49 -10.94
CA ASP A 201 -14.97 -3.98 -12.20
C ASP A 201 -13.65 -3.25 -12.49
N THR A 202 -12.56 -3.99 -12.36
CA THR A 202 -11.21 -3.47 -12.55
C THR A 202 -10.88 -3.21 -14.03
N SER A 203 -11.57 -3.85 -14.98
CA SER A 203 -11.31 -3.67 -16.42
C SER A 203 -11.52 -2.22 -16.86
N GLN A 204 -12.54 -1.55 -16.33
CA GLN A 204 -12.77 -0.13 -16.60
C GLN A 204 -11.59 0.73 -16.13
N ARG A 205 -11.12 0.49 -14.90
CA ARG A 205 -9.96 1.20 -14.33
C ARG A 205 -8.69 0.95 -15.14
N ILE A 206 -8.44 -0.30 -15.52
CA ILE A 206 -7.30 -0.69 -16.38
C ILE A 206 -7.37 0.03 -17.71
N GLY A 207 -8.53 0.09 -18.35
CA GLY A 207 -8.74 0.79 -19.62
C GLY A 207 -8.38 2.28 -19.51
N LEU A 208 -8.87 2.98 -18.48
CA LEU A 208 -8.57 4.38 -18.23
C LEU A 208 -7.08 4.64 -17.99
N VAL A 209 -6.41 3.76 -17.22
CA VAL A 209 -4.98 3.89 -16.95
C VAL A 209 -4.18 3.64 -18.24
N LYS A 210 -4.49 2.60 -19.02
CA LYS A 210 -3.81 2.33 -20.29
C LYS A 210 -3.95 3.50 -21.26
N GLN A 211 -5.16 4.02 -21.43
CA GLN A 211 -5.40 5.20 -22.26
C GLN A 211 -4.58 6.42 -21.82
N ALA A 212 -4.46 6.62 -20.51
CA ALA A 212 -3.63 7.71 -19.99
C ALA A 212 -2.13 7.50 -20.27
N MET A 213 -1.65 6.24 -20.32
CA MET A 213 -0.24 5.94 -20.65
C MET A 213 0.12 6.21 -22.11
N GLU A 214 -0.87 6.24 -23.01
CA GLU A 214 -0.66 6.53 -24.45
C GLU A 214 -0.54 8.03 -24.74
N ARG A 215 -0.78 8.90 -23.77
CA ARG A 215 -0.66 10.36 -23.93
C ARG A 215 0.79 10.77 -24.08
N VAL A 216 1.03 11.79 -24.93
CA VAL A 216 2.34 12.44 -25.06
C VAL A 216 2.68 13.22 -23.78
N ASP A 217 1.71 13.94 -23.25
CA ASP A 217 1.87 14.76 -22.05
C ASP A 217 1.22 14.09 -20.82
N PRO A 218 1.79 14.31 -19.62
CA PRO A 218 1.22 13.76 -18.40
C PRO A 218 -0.21 14.29 -18.17
N PRO A 219 -1.15 13.45 -17.68
CA PRO A 219 -2.48 13.90 -17.27
C PRO A 219 -2.42 15.06 -16.28
N ASP A 220 -3.51 15.82 -16.15
CA ASP A 220 -3.60 16.90 -15.16
C ASP A 220 -3.40 16.41 -13.74
N ARG A 221 -2.99 17.30 -12.82
CA ARG A 221 -2.88 17.00 -11.39
C ARG A 221 -4.28 16.76 -10.81
N PRO A 222 -4.59 15.57 -10.29
CA PRO A 222 -5.91 15.29 -9.71
C PRO A 222 -6.07 15.81 -8.29
N PHE A 223 -5.00 16.28 -7.66
CA PHE A 223 -5.01 16.72 -6.26
C PHE A 223 -4.51 18.14 -6.11
N GLU A 224 -5.30 18.94 -5.39
CA GLU A 224 -4.94 20.29 -5.00
C GLU A 224 -4.11 20.31 -3.71
N PRO A 225 -3.20 21.29 -3.56
CA PRO A 225 -2.50 21.51 -2.32
C PRO A 225 -3.45 21.96 -1.21
N VAL A 226 -3.22 21.44 0.00
CA VAL A 226 -4.06 21.73 1.17
C VAL A 226 -3.46 22.86 2.02
N LEU A 227 -4.32 23.71 2.59
CA LEU A 227 -3.88 24.77 3.48
C LEU A 227 -3.40 24.20 4.82
N ASP A 228 -2.14 24.44 5.16
CA ASP A 228 -1.63 24.24 6.51
C ASP A 228 -1.94 25.47 7.36
N LYS A 229 -2.94 25.36 8.23
CA LYS A 229 -3.42 26.49 9.04
C LYS A 229 -2.34 27.05 9.97
N SER A 230 -1.45 26.21 10.50
CA SER A 230 -0.38 26.65 11.42
C SER A 230 0.73 27.40 10.70
N ALA A 231 1.09 26.99 9.49
CA ALA A 231 2.09 27.70 8.69
C ALA A 231 1.51 28.80 7.81
N ARG A 232 0.17 28.87 7.68
CA ARG A 232 -0.54 29.76 6.74
C ARG A 232 -0.03 29.63 5.29
N ARG A 233 0.33 28.41 4.90
CA ARG A 233 0.87 28.06 3.57
C ARG A 233 0.19 26.85 3.01
N LYS A 234 0.12 26.74 1.69
CA LYS A 234 -0.30 25.51 1.00
C LYS A 234 0.82 24.48 1.07
N LYS A 235 0.46 23.23 1.33
CA LYS A 235 1.35 22.06 1.34
C LYS A 235 0.76 20.93 0.50
N LEU A 236 1.59 19.98 0.09
CA LEU A 236 1.13 18.78 -0.58
C LEU A 236 0.26 17.93 0.36
N GLY A 237 -0.85 17.44 -0.17
CA GLY A 237 -1.68 16.43 0.48
C GLY A 237 -0.99 15.06 0.54
N VAL A 238 -1.64 14.08 1.18
CA VAL A 238 -1.08 12.72 1.41
C VAL A 238 -0.61 12.09 0.09
N ASN A 239 -1.47 12.04 -0.92
CA ASN A 239 -1.16 11.40 -2.20
C ASN A 239 0.10 11.97 -2.87
N CYS A 240 0.27 13.29 -2.84
CA CYS A 240 1.44 13.96 -3.42
C CYS A 240 2.67 13.87 -2.53
N SER A 241 2.53 13.91 -1.20
CA SER A 241 3.65 13.85 -0.26
C SER A 241 4.43 12.53 -0.35
N TYR A 242 3.74 11.41 -0.63
CA TYR A 242 4.34 10.08 -0.81
C TYR A 242 4.66 9.75 -2.26
N CYS A 243 4.38 10.65 -3.22
CA CYS A 243 4.66 10.42 -4.63
C CYS A 243 6.17 10.54 -4.91
N SER A 244 6.74 9.57 -5.64
CA SER A 244 8.13 9.57 -6.08
C SER A 244 8.43 10.60 -7.17
N HIS A 245 7.40 11.21 -7.77
CA HIS A 245 7.52 12.21 -8.83
C HIS A 245 7.08 13.61 -8.38
N LYS A 246 6.99 13.85 -7.08
CA LYS A 246 6.47 15.13 -6.56
C LYS A 246 7.30 16.33 -7.00
N THR A 247 8.64 16.21 -7.04
CA THR A 247 9.54 17.29 -7.45
C THR A 247 9.33 17.64 -8.92
N THR A 248 9.35 16.66 -9.81
CA THR A 248 9.08 16.86 -11.24
C THR A 248 7.64 17.36 -11.47
N CYS A 249 6.66 16.73 -10.80
CA CYS A 249 5.26 17.10 -10.95
C CYS A 249 4.95 18.54 -10.52
N TRP A 250 5.66 19.08 -9.54
CA TRP A 250 5.46 20.43 -8.99
C TRP A 250 6.61 21.39 -9.31
N ALA A 251 7.44 21.09 -10.33
CA ALA A 251 8.59 21.90 -10.72
C ALA A 251 8.22 23.35 -11.12
N ASP A 252 7.04 23.54 -11.71
CA ASP A 252 6.50 24.84 -12.11
C ASP A 252 6.23 25.79 -10.92
N VAL A 253 5.89 25.23 -9.77
CA VAL A 253 5.60 26.01 -8.54
C VAL A 253 6.79 26.00 -7.57
N GLY A 254 7.55 24.91 -7.57
CA GLY A 254 8.61 24.62 -6.63
C GLY A 254 8.11 24.11 -5.27
N LEU A 255 8.96 23.35 -4.59
CA LEU A 255 8.66 22.77 -3.28
C LEU A 255 9.69 23.20 -2.24
N ASP A 256 9.21 23.56 -1.05
CA ASP A 256 10.01 23.89 0.13
C ASP A 256 9.82 22.79 1.18
N LEU A 257 10.89 22.01 1.42
CA LEU A 257 10.88 20.91 2.38
C LEU A 257 11.15 21.42 3.80
N LYS A 258 10.25 21.10 4.71
CA LYS A 258 10.41 21.31 6.16
C LYS A 258 10.21 19.98 6.89
N PHE A 259 10.75 19.88 8.09
CA PHE A 259 10.52 18.73 8.97
C PHE A 259 9.67 19.15 10.17
N ARG A 260 8.64 18.33 10.48
CA ARG A 260 7.78 18.49 11.66
C ARG A 260 7.70 17.16 12.40
N SER A 261 8.14 17.14 13.64
CA SER A 261 8.21 15.89 14.44
C SER A 261 8.89 14.75 13.67
N GLY A 262 10.01 15.07 12.99
CA GLY A 262 10.79 14.10 12.21
C GLY A 262 10.15 13.66 10.87
N ARG A 263 9.00 14.24 10.49
CA ARG A 263 8.32 13.91 9.23
C ARG A 263 8.52 15.01 8.19
N PRO A 264 8.82 14.66 6.93
CA PRO A 264 8.93 15.65 5.86
C PRO A 264 7.54 16.23 5.54
N VAL A 265 7.48 17.55 5.36
CA VAL A 265 6.31 18.30 4.92
C VAL A 265 6.74 19.16 3.74
N PHE A 266 6.06 19.01 2.61
CA PHE A 266 6.37 19.72 1.37
C PHE A 266 5.39 20.88 1.20
N PHE A 267 5.88 22.08 1.38
CA PHE A 267 5.13 23.32 1.12
C PHE A 267 5.36 23.78 -0.31
N LEU A 268 4.37 24.43 -0.91
CA LEU A 268 4.61 25.15 -2.15
C LEU A 268 5.60 26.30 -1.88
N ALA A 269 6.52 26.55 -2.80
CA ALA A 269 7.44 27.68 -2.71
C ALA A 269 6.66 28.99 -2.61
N LYS A 270 7.17 29.96 -1.88
CA LYS A 270 6.59 31.30 -1.85
C LYS A 270 6.78 31.94 -3.21
N SER A 271 5.73 32.54 -3.76
CA SER A 271 5.88 33.36 -4.96
C SER A 271 6.86 34.52 -4.69
N LYS A 272 7.63 34.94 -5.70
CA LYS A 272 8.58 36.06 -5.55
C LYS A 272 7.89 37.35 -5.04
N SER A 273 6.60 37.53 -5.32
CA SER A 273 5.79 38.67 -4.82
C SER A 273 5.50 38.62 -3.32
N GLU A 274 5.39 37.42 -2.71
CA GLU A 274 5.16 37.28 -1.27
C GLU A 274 6.46 37.44 -0.45
N SER A 275 7.61 37.27 -1.08
CA SER A 275 8.92 37.45 -0.42
C SER A 275 9.31 38.92 -0.27
N GLN A 276 8.80 39.84 -1.10
CA GLN A 276 9.09 41.27 -1.04
C GLN A 276 8.28 42.02 0.01
N ASN A 277 7.05 41.61 0.29
CA ASN A 277 6.21 42.28 1.27
C ASN A 277 6.62 42.07 2.74
N ASN A 278 7.51 41.11 3.04
CA ASN A 278 8.03 40.89 4.39
C ASN A 278 9.38 41.59 4.65
N ALA A 279 9.97 42.25 3.66
CA ALA A 279 11.22 42.99 3.80
C ALA A 279 10.98 44.49 4.06
N GLU A 280 9.76 45.00 3.90
CA GLU A 280 9.43 46.40 4.09
C GLU A 280 8.75 46.72 5.45
N THR A 281 8.74 45.76 6.38
CA THR A 281 8.14 45.93 7.70
C THR A 281 9.17 45.64 8.81
N PHE A 282 10.34 46.31 8.72
CA PHE A 282 11.25 46.51 9.86
C PHE A 282 11.82 47.91 9.84
#